data_794940b9cc924116d18c2a483f6807d4
#
_entry.id   794940b9cc924116d18c2a483f6807d4
#
_cell.length_a   1.000
_cell.length_b   1.000
_cell.length_c   1.000
_cell.angle_alpha   90.00
_cell.angle_beta   90.00
_cell.angle_gamma   90.00
#
_symmetry.space_group_name_H-M   'P 1'
#
loop_
_entity.id
_entity.type
_entity.pdbx_description
1 polymer ?
#
loop_
_entity_poly.entity_id
_entity_poly.type
_entity_poly.pdbx_seq_one_letter_code
_entity_poly.pdbx_strand_id
1 'polypeptide(L)'
;MSTSIPPHPLFLLGLMASLVSACASPPEVAVTTAAPPLVLESFFPGRTVGQGVFTNSWTGSQRRFDVVIDGSWDGRTLTLVEDFAYADGEKDRKTWRFERTASGTYKGVREDVVGEARAWTEGKTVRLDYAVSLGGWTVDFADVLALREDGSLLNKATVGKWGIRIGRVELELRRAPSS
;
A
#
# COMPACT_ATOMS: atom_id res chain seq x y z
N MET A 1 75.99 14.90 4.62
CA MET A 1 75.07 13.98 3.86
C MET A 1 73.78 13.93 4.64
N SER A 2 72.80 14.80 4.33
CA SER A 2 71.49 14.83 4.96
C SER A 2 70.48 14.28 3.96
N THR A 3 69.87 13.16 4.32
CA THR A 3 68.81 12.50 3.55
C THR A 3 67.46 12.94 4.09
N SER A 4 66.75 13.76 3.32
CA SER A 4 65.38 14.19 3.61
C SER A 4 64.39 13.15 3.11
N ILE A 5 63.49 12.69 3.98
CA ILE A 5 62.38 11.79 3.70
C ILE A 5 61.17 12.67 3.27
N PRO A 6 60.49 12.37 2.13
CA PRO A 6 59.26 13.08 1.74
C PRO A 6 58.05 12.61 2.54
N PRO A 7 57.05 13.48 2.80
CA PRO A 7 55.82 13.09 3.49
C PRO A 7 54.88 12.37 2.55
N HIS A 8 54.32 11.23 3.05
CA HIS A 8 53.28 10.48 2.38
C HIS A 8 51.93 11.19 2.54
N PRO A 9 51.11 11.28 1.46
CA PRO A 9 49.77 11.81 1.61
C PRO A 9 48.85 10.72 2.23
N LEU A 10 48.26 11.08 3.38
CA LEU A 10 47.15 10.31 3.95
C LEU A 10 45.94 10.38 2.99
N PHE A 11 45.63 9.28 2.34
CA PHE A 11 44.34 9.10 1.68
C PHE A 11 43.28 8.91 2.76
N LEU A 12 42.49 9.96 3.04
CA LEU A 12 41.23 9.82 3.76
C LEU A 12 40.23 9.09 2.84
N LEU A 13 40.02 7.82 3.08
CA LEU A 13 38.92 7.05 2.48
C LEU A 13 37.62 7.51 3.14
N GLY A 14 36.92 8.45 2.50
CA GLY A 14 35.57 8.86 2.89
C GLY A 14 34.59 7.71 2.67
N LEU A 15 34.18 7.07 3.77
CA LEU A 15 33.10 6.08 3.79
C LEU A 15 31.77 6.82 3.56
N MET A 16 31.32 6.91 2.32
CA MET A 16 29.96 7.33 2.00
C MET A 16 29.00 6.25 2.48
N ALA A 17 28.41 6.46 3.65
CA ALA A 17 27.28 5.70 4.13
C ALA A 17 26.07 6.04 3.25
N SER A 18 25.77 5.19 2.26
CA SER A 18 24.52 5.23 1.52
C SER A 18 23.38 4.93 2.49
N LEU A 19 22.63 5.96 2.89
CA LEU A 19 21.36 5.82 3.59
C LEU A 19 20.37 5.15 2.62
N VAL A 20 20.33 3.82 2.66
CA VAL A 20 19.26 3.05 2.01
C VAL A 20 18.00 3.35 2.80
N SER A 21 17.13 4.20 2.24
CA SER A 21 15.79 4.43 2.75
C SER A 21 15.05 3.10 2.64
N ALA A 22 14.99 2.34 3.74
CA ALA A 22 14.28 1.07 3.80
C ALA A 22 12.78 1.36 3.91
N CYS A 23 12.16 1.71 2.78
CA CYS A 23 10.71 1.62 2.65
C CYS A 23 10.30 0.16 2.89
N ALA A 24 9.17 -0.07 3.55
CA ALA A 24 8.63 -1.42 3.71
C ALA A 24 8.52 -2.06 2.31
N SER A 25 9.24 -3.16 2.08
CA SER A 25 9.16 -3.82 0.78
C SER A 25 7.74 -4.32 0.53
N PRO A 26 7.18 -4.04 -0.67
CA PRO A 26 5.84 -4.48 -1.00
C PRO A 26 5.75 -6.01 -1.00
N PRO A 27 4.59 -6.59 -0.67
CA PRO A 27 4.40 -8.03 -0.68
C PRO A 27 4.38 -8.58 -2.10
N GLU A 28 4.79 -9.82 -2.26
CA GLU A 28 4.60 -10.54 -3.52
C GLU A 28 3.15 -11.02 -3.64
N VAL A 29 2.57 -10.78 -4.81
CA VAL A 29 1.27 -11.33 -5.22
C VAL A 29 1.45 -12.10 -6.50
N ALA A 30 1.20 -13.40 -6.45
CA ALA A 30 1.20 -14.24 -7.65
C ALA A 30 0.01 -13.86 -8.54
N VAL A 31 0.30 -13.46 -9.77
CA VAL A 31 -0.71 -13.16 -10.80
C VAL A 31 -0.53 -14.12 -11.94
N THR A 32 -1.58 -14.86 -12.29
CA THR A 32 -1.55 -15.79 -13.42
C THR A 32 -1.56 -15.05 -14.76
N THR A 33 -1.13 -15.71 -15.81
CA THR A 33 -1.18 -15.14 -17.17
C THR A 33 -2.62 -14.93 -17.65
N ALA A 34 -3.58 -15.69 -17.15
CA ALA A 34 -5.01 -15.62 -17.49
C ALA A 34 -5.73 -14.48 -16.73
N ALA A 35 -5.21 -14.05 -15.57
CA ALA A 35 -5.82 -12.95 -14.82
C ALA A 35 -5.80 -11.65 -15.63
N PRO A 36 -6.90 -10.87 -15.64
CA PRO A 36 -6.95 -9.60 -16.33
C PRO A 36 -6.11 -8.53 -15.58
N PRO A 37 -5.64 -7.47 -16.26
CA PRO A 37 -5.04 -6.33 -15.58
C PRO A 37 -6.07 -5.60 -14.72
N LEU A 38 -5.66 -5.14 -13.55
CA LEU A 38 -6.49 -4.32 -12.67
C LEU A 38 -6.51 -2.87 -13.15
N VAL A 39 -7.73 -2.33 -13.30
CA VAL A 39 -8.01 -0.91 -13.54
C VAL A 39 -8.96 -0.45 -12.43
N LEU A 40 -8.53 0.46 -11.57
CA LEU A 40 -9.26 0.85 -10.35
C LEU A 40 -10.65 1.42 -10.68
N GLU A 41 -10.71 2.36 -11.63
CA GLU A 41 -11.96 2.99 -12.07
C GLU A 41 -12.90 2.06 -12.87
N SER A 42 -12.43 0.86 -13.20
CA SER A 42 -13.27 -0.18 -13.79
C SER A 42 -13.75 -1.20 -12.77
N PHE A 43 -12.97 -1.42 -11.70
CA PHE A 43 -13.31 -2.41 -10.67
C PHE A 43 -14.21 -1.83 -9.58
N PHE A 44 -13.89 -0.65 -9.04
CA PHE A 44 -14.51 -0.13 -7.82
C PHE A 44 -15.85 0.60 -7.98
N PRO A 45 -16.27 1.16 -9.14
CA PRO A 45 -17.59 1.77 -9.22
C PRO A 45 -18.72 0.80 -8.87
N GLY A 46 -19.62 1.24 -7.97
CA GLY A 46 -20.67 0.43 -7.37
C GLY A 46 -20.26 -0.13 -6.01
N ARG A 47 -20.95 -1.18 -5.57
CA ARG A 47 -20.71 -1.79 -4.25
C ARG A 47 -19.78 -2.99 -4.35
N THR A 48 -18.77 -2.99 -3.49
CA THR A 48 -17.80 -4.08 -3.31
C THR A 48 -17.84 -4.50 -1.83
N VAL A 49 -17.73 -5.79 -1.57
CA VAL A 49 -17.66 -6.35 -0.21
C VAL A 49 -16.40 -7.19 -0.06
N GLY A 50 -15.87 -7.25 1.13
CA GLY A 50 -14.67 -8.06 1.36
C GLY A 50 -14.43 -8.42 2.80
N GLN A 51 -13.48 -9.35 2.96
CA GLN A 51 -13.01 -9.84 4.25
C GLN A 51 -11.50 -9.73 4.30
N GLY A 52 -10.99 -9.23 5.40
CA GLY A 52 -9.56 -9.04 5.56
C GLY A 52 -9.06 -9.45 6.93
N VAL A 53 -7.74 -9.55 7.02
CA VAL A 53 -7.01 -9.82 8.25
C VAL A 53 -5.74 -8.99 8.31
N PHE A 54 -5.58 -8.27 9.39
CA PHE A 54 -4.28 -7.74 9.80
C PHE A 54 -3.57 -8.78 10.67
N THR A 55 -2.30 -9.04 10.39
CA THR A 55 -1.43 -9.91 11.20
C THR A 55 -0.23 -9.12 11.70
N ASN A 56 -0.05 -9.06 13.02
CA ASN A 56 1.14 -8.48 13.63
C ASN A 56 2.35 -9.40 13.37
N SER A 57 3.44 -8.86 12.82
CA SER A 57 4.62 -9.64 12.42
C SER A 57 5.43 -10.17 13.60
N TRP A 58 5.30 -9.59 14.80
CA TRP A 58 6.08 -9.96 15.97
C TRP A 58 5.37 -10.97 16.86
N THR A 59 4.06 -10.74 17.05
CA THR A 59 3.26 -11.60 17.96
C THR A 59 2.49 -12.68 17.22
N GLY A 60 2.30 -12.55 15.91
CA GLY A 60 1.41 -13.39 15.12
C GLY A 60 -0.08 -13.14 15.39
N SER A 61 -0.43 -12.19 16.26
CA SER A 61 -1.82 -11.87 16.54
C SER A 61 -2.54 -11.37 15.30
N GLN A 62 -3.82 -11.72 15.18
CA GLN A 62 -4.64 -11.39 14.03
C GLN A 62 -5.85 -10.56 14.45
N ARG A 63 -6.17 -9.55 13.62
CA ARG A 63 -7.40 -8.77 13.71
C ARG A 63 -8.15 -8.89 12.40
N ARG A 64 -9.29 -9.58 12.43
CA ARG A 64 -10.15 -9.79 11.26
C ARG A 64 -11.13 -8.64 11.11
N PHE A 65 -11.54 -8.36 9.88
CA PHE A 65 -12.54 -7.35 9.57
C PHE A 65 -13.30 -7.70 8.29
N ASP A 66 -14.53 -7.24 8.25
CA ASP A 66 -15.33 -7.14 7.03
C ASP A 66 -15.27 -5.69 6.54
N VAL A 67 -15.38 -5.48 5.23
CA VAL A 67 -15.46 -4.15 4.63
C VAL A 67 -16.53 -4.09 3.55
N VAL A 68 -17.28 -3.02 3.53
CA VAL A 68 -18.18 -2.64 2.44
C VAL A 68 -17.61 -1.37 1.82
N ILE A 69 -17.44 -1.36 0.50
CA ILE A 69 -16.90 -0.22 -0.24
C ILE A 69 -17.95 0.23 -1.24
N ASP A 70 -18.40 1.47 -1.11
CA ASP A 70 -19.22 2.14 -2.10
C ASP A 70 -18.34 3.07 -2.94
N GLY A 71 -18.12 2.68 -4.19
CA GLY A 71 -17.22 3.36 -5.12
C GLY A 71 -17.95 4.19 -6.19
N SER A 72 -17.41 5.34 -6.55
CA SER A 72 -17.88 6.18 -7.65
C SER A 72 -16.72 6.75 -8.46
N TRP A 73 -16.93 6.88 -9.76
CA TRP A 73 -15.97 7.46 -10.70
C TRP A 73 -16.63 8.59 -11.49
N ASP A 74 -16.07 9.80 -11.46
CA ASP A 74 -16.61 10.97 -12.15
C ASP A 74 -15.91 11.31 -13.47
N GLY A 75 -15.02 10.43 -13.95
CA GLY A 75 -14.17 10.65 -15.13
C GLY A 75 -12.76 11.14 -14.78
N ARG A 76 -12.51 11.56 -13.55
CA ARG A 76 -11.21 12.06 -13.06
C ARG A 76 -10.86 11.52 -11.68
N THR A 77 -11.81 11.46 -10.77
CA THR A 77 -11.62 11.08 -9.38
C THR A 77 -12.41 9.82 -9.06
N LEU A 78 -11.70 8.82 -8.52
CA LEU A 78 -12.31 7.65 -7.92
C LEU A 78 -12.49 7.92 -6.43
N THR A 79 -13.73 7.92 -5.96
CA THR A 79 -14.08 8.03 -4.56
C THR A 79 -14.51 6.67 -4.04
N LEU A 80 -13.91 6.21 -2.93
CA LEU A 80 -14.24 4.95 -2.25
C LEU A 80 -14.63 5.26 -0.81
N VAL A 81 -15.88 5.00 -0.45
CA VAL A 81 -16.36 5.07 0.94
C VAL A 81 -16.27 3.66 1.51
N GLU A 82 -15.41 3.47 2.50
CA GLU A 82 -15.09 2.18 3.11
C GLU A 82 -15.69 2.10 4.51
N ASP A 83 -16.61 1.18 4.75
CA ASP A 83 -17.19 0.86 6.06
C ASP A 83 -16.57 -0.43 6.59
N PHE A 84 -15.77 -0.33 7.63
CA PHE A 84 -15.12 -1.46 8.30
C PHE A 84 -15.92 -1.92 9.51
N ALA A 85 -16.04 -3.24 9.67
CA ALA A 85 -16.55 -3.89 10.86
C ALA A 85 -15.51 -4.91 11.37
N TYR A 86 -14.88 -4.60 12.48
CA TYR A 86 -13.85 -5.47 13.07
C TYR A 86 -14.47 -6.57 13.94
N ALA A 87 -13.78 -7.70 14.03
CA ALA A 87 -14.25 -8.85 14.83
C ALA A 87 -14.36 -8.56 16.34
N ASP A 88 -13.69 -7.52 16.84
CA ASP A 88 -13.77 -7.03 18.22
C ASP A 88 -14.96 -6.08 18.45
N GLY A 89 -15.79 -5.83 17.43
CA GLY A 89 -16.98 -4.97 17.48
C GLY A 89 -16.70 -3.51 17.14
N GLU A 90 -15.46 -3.09 16.96
CA GLU A 90 -15.14 -1.74 16.49
C GLU A 90 -15.64 -1.54 15.05
N LYS A 91 -16.03 -0.33 14.73
CA LYS A 91 -16.42 0.10 13.37
C LYS A 91 -15.64 1.35 13.01
N ASP A 92 -15.29 1.46 11.76
CA ASP A 92 -14.60 2.64 11.23
C ASP A 92 -15.10 2.96 9.82
N ARG A 93 -15.03 4.21 9.43
CA ARG A 93 -15.35 4.66 8.09
C ARG A 93 -14.20 5.51 7.56
N LYS A 94 -13.77 5.19 6.33
CA LYS A 94 -12.72 5.92 5.63
C LYS A 94 -13.19 6.31 4.24
N THR A 95 -12.69 7.43 3.73
CA THR A 95 -13.01 7.87 2.37
C THR A 95 -11.75 8.16 1.60
N TRP A 96 -11.44 7.30 0.65
CA TRP A 96 -10.41 7.57 -0.34
C TRP A 96 -10.93 8.46 -1.47
N ARG A 97 -10.07 9.37 -1.90
CA ARG A 97 -10.21 10.09 -3.17
C ARG A 97 -8.92 9.92 -3.95
N PHE A 98 -9.00 9.23 -5.07
CA PHE A 98 -7.88 9.01 -5.99
C PHE A 98 -8.08 9.84 -7.25
N GLU A 99 -7.28 10.87 -7.43
CA GLU A 99 -7.26 11.67 -8.64
C GLU A 99 -6.33 11.04 -9.67
N ARG A 100 -6.84 10.73 -10.87
CA ARG A 100 -6.02 10.19 -11.96
C ARG A 100 -5.18 11.31 -12.57
N THR A 101 -3.88 11.09 -12.67
CA THR A 101 -2.94 12.03 -13.27
C THR A 101 -2.84 11.83 -14.78
N ALA A 102 -2.25 12.80 -15.50
CA ALA A 102 -2.03 12.70 -16.94
C ALA A 102 -1.10 11.53 -17.34
N SER A 103 -0.22 11.08 -16.42
CA SER A 103 0.65 9.91 -16.62
C SER A 103 -0.03 8.56 -16.36
N GLY A 104 -1.33 8.56 -15.98
CA GLY A 104 -2.08 7.35 -15.68
C GLY A 104 -1.79 6.76 -14.29
N THR A 105 -1.06 7.48 -13.43
CA THR A 105 -0.95 7.18 -12.01
C THR A 105 -2.06 7.86 -11.23
N TYR A 106 -2.18 7.58 -9.92
CA TYR A 106 -3.18 8.22 -9.06
C TYR A 106 -2.52 8.88 -7.87
N LYS A 107 -3.04 10.02 -7.50
CA LYS A 107 -2.78 10.69 -6.23
C LYS A 107 -3.97 10.46 -5.31
N GLY A 108 -3.73 9.94 -4.12
CA GLY A 108 -4.77 9.58 -3.17
C GLY A 108 -4.71 10.41 -1.91
N VAL A 109 -5.89 10.73 -1.35
CA VAL A 109 -6.02 11.32 -0.03
C VAL A 109 -7.07 10.56 0.77
N ARG A 110 -6.86 10.46 2.09
CA ARG A 110 -7.77 9.87 3.07
C ARG A 110 -7.57 10.57 4.41
N GLU A 111 -8.56 10.54 5.28
CA GLU A 111 -8.61 11.35 6.53
C GLU A 111 -7.41 11.11 7.46
N ASP A 112 -6.88 9.88 7.48
CA ASP A 112 -5.77 9.46 8.34
C ASP A 112 -4.44 9.34 7.60
N VAL A 113 -4.41 9.61 6.29
CA VAL A 113 -3.18 9.58 5.48
C VAL A 113 -2.35 10.83 5.70
N VAL A 114 -1.08 10.63 5.99
CA VAL A 114 -0.10 11.70 6.16
C VAL A 114 0.46 12.07 4.78
N GLY A 115 0.16 13.27 4.33
CA GLY A 115 0.53 13.72 2.99
C GLY A 115 -0.37 13.14 1.91
N GLU A 116 0.23 12.60 0.86
CA GLU A 116 -0.46 12.08 -0.33
C GLU A 116 -0.09 10.62 -0.56
N ALA A 117 -1.08 9.77 -0.80
CA ALA A 117 -0.88 8.41 -1.27
C ALA A 117 -0.59 8.41 -2.78
N ARG A 118 0.18 7.42 -3.22
CA ARG A 118 0.50 7.24 -4.63
C ARG A 118 0.13 5.84 -5.10
N ALA A 119 -0.67 5.75 -6.18
CA ALA A 119 -0.94 4.49 -6.83
C ALA A 119 -0.49 4.50 -8.29
N TRP A 120 -0.02 3.35 -8.78
CA TRP A 120 0.41 3.17 -10.17
C TRP A 120 0.25 1.72 -10.61
N THR A 121 0.10 1.52 -11.91
CA THR A 121 0.05 0.19 -12.50
C THR A 121 1.46 -0.39 -12.64
N GLU A 122 1.63 -1.65 -12.24
CA GLU A 122 2.84 -2.43 -12.44
C GLU A 122 2.45 -3.80 -13.04
N GLY A 123 2.66 -3.94 -14.34
CA GLY A 123 2.16 -5.11 -15.07
C GLY A 123 0.64 -5.23 -15.01
N LYS A 124 0.13 -6.30 -14.39
CA LYS A 124 -1.32 -6.53 -14.19
C LYS A 124 -1.84 -6.06 -12.83
N THR A 125 -0.96 -5.60 -11.96
CA THR A 125 -1.28 -5.17 -10.60
C THR A 125 -1.32 -3.66 -10.48
N VAL A 126 -1.90 -3.18 -9.39
CA VAL A 126 -1.78 -1.79 -8.94
C VAL A 126 -1.01 -1.79 -7.64
N ARG A 127 -0.01 -0.94 -7.55
CA ARG A 127 0.72 -0.60 -6.34
C ARG A 127 0.07 0.60 -5.69
N LEU A 128 0.08 0.63 -4.35
CA LEU A 128 -0.40 1.79 -3.59
C LEU A 128 0.47 1.96 -2.35
N ASP A 129 1.20 3.07 -2.31
CA ASP A 129 2.05 3.46 -1.18
C ASP A 129 1.46 4.66 -0.45
N TYR A 130 1.38 4.57 0.88
CA TYR A 130 0.88 5.65 1.73
C TYR A 130 1.36 5.50 3.18
N ALA A 131 1.31 6.60 3.92
CA ALA A 131 1.60 6.63 5.35
C ALA A 131 0.33 7.02 6.12
N VAL A 132 0.10 6.37 7.26
CA VAL A 132 -1.09 6.58 8.10
C VAL A 132 -0.68 7.03 9.50
N SER A 133 -1.42 7.99 10.06
CA SER A 133 -1.30 8.37 11.46
C SER A 133 -2.17 7.46 12.34
N LEU A 134 -1.54 6.65 13.19
CA LEU A 134 -2.18 5.73 14.12
C LEU A 134 -1.71 6.01 15.54
N GLY A 135 -2.61 6.48 16.42
CA GLY A 135 -2.31 6.72 17.84
C GLY A 135 -1.07 7.61 18.09
N GLY A 136 -0.86 8.63 17.25
CA GLY A 136 0.30 9.53 17.31
C GLY A 136 1.57 8.99 16.64
N TRP A 137 1.48 7.83 15.97
CA TRP A 137 2.57 7.24 15.21
C TRP A 137 2.27 7.26 13.72
N THR A 138 3.28 7.49 12.91
CA THR A 138 3.19 7.29 11.46
C THR A 138 3.66 5.88 11.13
N VAL A 139 2.85 5.15 10.33
CA VAL A 139 3.17 3.83 9.80
C VAL A 139 3.00 3.84 8.29
N ASP A 140 3.89 3.13 7.60
CA ASP A 140 3.93 3.07 6.15
C ASP A 140 3.20 1.82 5.66
N PHE A 141 2.41 1.97 4.60
CA PHE A 141 1.75 0.89 3.90
C PHE A 141 2.29 0.79 2.48
N ALA A 142 2.58 -0.42 2.05
CA ALA A 142 2.91 -0.76 0.68
C ALA A 142 1.99 -1.89 0.22
N ASP A 143 1.00 -1.54 -0.59
CA ASP A 143 -0.06 -2.42 -1.04
C ASP A 143 0.20 -2.92 -2.46
N VAL A 144 -0.23 -4.13 -2.73
CA VAL A 144 -0.33 -4.72 -4.06
C VAL A 144 -1.74 -5.24 -4.26
N LEU A 145 -2.42 -4.68 -5.24
CA LEU A 145 -3.77 -5.07 -5.62
C LEU A 145 -3.71 -5.86 -6.93
N ALA A 146 -4.33 -7.03 -6.96
CA ALA A 146 -4.37 -7.90 -8.14
C ALA A 146 -5.77 -8.47 -8.37
N LEU A 147 -6.24 -8.38 -9.60
CA LEU A 147 -7.47 -9.03 -10.02
C LEU A 147 -7.19 -10.51 -10.31
N ARG A 148 -8.06 -11.41 -9.82
CA ARG A 148 -7.98 -12.85 -10.06
C ARG A 148 -8.87 -13.26 -11.22
N GLU A 149 -8.69 -14.47 -11.73
CA GLU A 149 -9.47 -15.04 -12.83
C GLU A 149 -10.95 -15.14 -12.52
N ASP A 150 -11.32 -15.36 -11.25
CA ASP A 150 -12.70 -15.44 -10.78
C ASP A 150 -13.37 -14.07 -10.59
N GLY A 151 -12.67 -12.99 -10.95
CA GLY A 151 -13.15 -11.62 -10.80
C GLY A 151 -13.03 -11.04 -9.39
N SER A 152 -12.49 -11.79 -8.42
CA SER A 152 -12.17 -11.26 -7.11
C SER A 152 -10.88 -10.42 -7.18
N LEU A 153 -10.76 -9.44 -6.29
CA LEU A 153 -9.56 -8.65 -6.12
C LEU A 153 -8.89 -9.06 -4.80
N LEU A 154 -7.60 -9.37 -4.89
CA LEU A 154 -6.75 -9.58 -3.73
C LEU A 154 -5.94 -8.31 -3.48
N ASN A 155 -6.03 -7.75 -2.28
CA ASN A 155 -5.10 -6.75 -1.77
C ASN A 155 -4.22 -7.37 -0.69
N LYS A 156 -2.91 -7.25 -0.87
CA LYS A 156 -1.93 -7.54 0.18
C LYS A 156 -1.15 -6.27 0.50
N ALA A 157 -0.95 -6.02 1.78
CA ALA A 157 -0.15 -4.89 2.24
C ALA A 157 0.94 -5.34 3.21
N THR A 158 2.10 -4.73 3.09
CA THR A 158 3.12 -4.70 4.13
C THR A 158 2.92 -3.42 4.94
N VAL A 159 2.89 -3.57 6.27
CA VAL A 159 2.84 -2.44 7.21
C VAL A 159 4.20 -2.30 7.86
N GLY A 160 4.79 -1.12 7.74
CA GLY A 160 6.14 -0.81 8.21
C GLY A 160 6.19 0.41 9.11
N LYS A 161 7.27 0.50 9.89
CA LYS A 161 7.64 1.69 10.65
C LYS A 161 9.15 1.78 10.72
N TRP A 162 9.69 2.94 10.35
CA TRP A 162 11.14 3.15 10.31
C TRP A 162 11.90 2.07 9.52
N GLY A 163 11.31 1.60 8.40
CA GLY A 163 11.88 0.55 7.57
C GLY A 163 11.74 -0.88 8.14
N ILE A 164 11.15 -1.05 9.32
CA ILE A 164 10.93 -2.37 9.94
C ILE A 164 9.49 -2.80 9.68
N ARG A 165 9.30 -4.01 9.17
CA ARG A 165 7.96 -4.58 8.99
C ARG A 165 7.34 -4.93 10.34
N ILE A 166 6.19 -4.32 10.65
CA ILE A 166 5.43 -4.53 11.88
C ILE A 166 4.16 -5.34 11.67
N GLY A 167 3.69 -5.46 10.43
CA GLY A 167 2.49 -6.21 10.11
C GLY A 167 2.29 -6.46 8.63
N ARG A 168 1.23 -7.18 8.33
CA ARG A 168 0.71 -7.38 6.97
C ARG A 168 -0.82 -7.39 6.99
N VAL A 169 -1.41 -6.97 5.87
CA VAL A 169 -2.84 -7.09 5.62
C VAL A 169 -3.05 -8.00 4.42
N GLU A 170 -4.04 -8.87 4.51
CA GLU A 170 -4.61 -9.57 3.36
C GLU A 170 -6.10 -9.30 3.33
N LEU A 171 -6.61 -8.85 2.18
CA LEU A 171 -8.01 -8.49 1.96
C LEU A 171 -8.45 -9.04 0.62
N GLU A 172 -9.53 -9.81 0.63
CA GLU A 172 -10.20 -10.26 -0.58
C GLU A 172 -11.50 -9.48 -0.78
N LEU A 173 -11.68 -8.94 -1.97
CA LEU A 173 -12.82 -8.12 -2.37
C LEU A 173 -13.58 -8.76 -3.53
N ARG A 174 -14.90 -8.65 -3.51
CA ARG A 174 -15.79 -9.07 -4.59
C ARG A 174 -16.84 -8.00 -4.86
N ARG A 175 -17.21 -7.80 -6.10
CA ARG A 175 -18.36 -6.95 -6.42
C ARG A 175 -19.62 -7.58 -5.85
N ALA A 176 -20.42 -6.76 -5.17
CA ALA A 176 -21.75 -7.20 -4.75
C ALA A 176 -22.64 -7.46 -6.00
N PRO A 177 -23.52 -8.47 -5.95
CA PRO A 177 -24.50 -8.66 -7.02
C PRO A 177 -25.30 -7.39 -7.25
N SER A 178 -25.54 -7.03 -8.53
CA SER A 178 -26.45 -5.94 -8.87
C SER A 178 -27.86 -6.35 -8.41
N SER A 179 -28.47 -5.54 -7.54
CA SER A 179 -29.86 -5.69 -7.13
C SER A 179 -30.81 -5.22 -8.23
#